data_d54a1fe52d6bdafdd702401f4ea75daa
#
_entry.id   d54a1fe52d6bdafdd702401f4ea75daa
#
_cell.length_a   1.000
_cell.length_b   1.000
_cell.length_c   1.000
_cell.angle_alpha   90.00
_cell.angle_beta   90.00
_cell.angle_gamma   90.00
#
_symmetry.space_group_name_H-M   'P 1'
#
loop_
_entity.id
_entity.type
_entity.pdbx_description
1 polymer ?
#
loop_
_entity_poly.entity_id
_entity_poly.type
_entity_poly.pdbx_seq_one_letter_code
_entity_poly.pdbx_strand_id
1 'polypeptide(L)'
;SRRDYTWVDDIQQGLVNALTAEYRHEIVNLGESNTTTLSDLVRSIEEGLGKKAVLERLPDQPGDVPTTYADISKAKALLGYAPTTPFPVGIGKFIRWYQDVGRAWWGR
;
A
#
# COMPACT_ATOMS: atom_id res chain seq x y z
N SER A 1 -11.07 9.89 -3.72
CA SER A 1 -10.27 9.67 -2.51
C SER A 1 -8.84 9.30 -2.88
N ARG A 2 -7.94 9.57 -1.98
CA ARG A 2 -6.51 9.26 -2.13
C ARG A 2 -6.05 8.46 -0.92
N ARG A 3 -5.22 7.46 -1.16
CA ARG A 3 -4.67 6.60 -0.10
C ARG A 3 -3.19 6.34 -0.36
N ASP A 4 -2.48 6.07 0.72
CA ASP A 4 -1.09 5.65 0.68
C ASP A 4 -1.04 4.12 0.61
N TYR A 5 -1.12 3.58 -0.60
CA TYR A 5 -1.02 2.14 -0.83
C TYR A 5 0.44 1.73 -0.75
N THR A 6 0.76 0.84 0.16
CA THR A 6 2.14 0.46 0.46
C THR A 6 2.34 -1.02 0.22
N TRP A 7 3.43 -1.37 -0.48
CA TRP A 7 3.79 -2.76 -0.70
C TRP A 7 4.26 -3.39 0.61
N VAL A 8 3.83 -4.63 0.85
CA VAL A 8 4.04 -5.31 2.13
C VAL A 8 5.52 -5.45 2.51
N ASP A 9 6.41 -5.63 1.53
CA ASP A 9 7.85 -5.76 1.80
C ASP A 9 8.43 -4.48 2.40
N ASP A 10 7.92 -3.31 2.01
CA ASP A 10 8.34 -2.04 2.61
C ASP A 10 7.91 -1.96 4.08
N ILE A 11 6.70 -2.41 4.39
CA ILE A 11 6.25 -2.49 5.79
C ILE A 11 7.10 -3.46 6.58
N GLN A 12 7.43 -4.62 6.01
CA GLN A 12 8.28 -5.62 6.66
C GLN A 12 9.67 -5.07 6.96
N GLN A 13 10.22 -4.27 6.08
CA GLN A 13 11.51 -3.60 6.33
C GLN A 13 11.45 -2.78 7.62
N GLY A 14 10.40 -1.97 7.79
CA GLY A 14 10.22 -1.17 9.00
C GLY A 14 10.08 -2.03 10.24
N LEU A 15 9.32 -3.12 10.16
CA LEU A 15 9.13 -4.05 11.27
C LEU A 15 10.45 -4.73 11.67
N VAL A 16 11.23 -5.19 10.70
CA VAL A 16 12.53 -5.82 10.97
C VAL A 16 13.49 -4.82 11.61
N ASN A 17 13.53 -3.59 11.11
CA ASN A 17 14.36 -2.54 11.69
C ASN A 17 13.95 -2.24 13.14
N ALA A 18 12.66 -2.31 13.44
CA ALA A 18 12.16 -2.08 14.80
C ALA A 18 12.63 -3.16 15.78
N LEU A 19 12.83 -4.40 15.32
CA LEU A 19 13.29 -5.49 16.19
C LEU A 19 14.68 -5.24 16.78
N THR A 20 15.53 -4.49 16.08
CA THR A 20 16.90 -4.21 16.53
C THR A 20 17.06 -2.79 17.09
N ALA A 21 15.99 -1.99 17.09
CA ALA A 21 16.03 -0.64 17.62
C ALA A 21 16.03 -0.65 19.15
N GLU A 22 16.83 0.23 19.75
CA GLU A 22 17.00 0.28 21.20
C GLU A 22 16.12 1.37 21.84
N TYR A 23 14.80 1.29 21.64
CA TYR A 23 13.83 2.21 22.21
C TYR A 23 12.91 1.47 23.17
N ARG A 24 12.57 2.12 24.30
CA ARG A 24 11.65 1.52 25.28
C ARG A 24 10.23 1.52 24.77
N HIS A 25 9.81 2.62 24.19
CA HIS A 25 8.47 2.79 23.66
C HIS A 25 8.48 3.93 22.64
N GLU A 26 8.07 3.63 21.43
CA GLU A 26 7.92 4.62 20.36
C GLU A 26 6.76 4.24 19.47
N ILE A 27 6.07 5.24 18.95
CA ILE A 27 5.02 5.05 17.95
C ILE A 27 5.50 5.70 16.66
N VAL A 28 5.58 4.90 15.59
CA VAL A 28 5.99 5.37 14.26
C VAL A 28 4.97 4.92 13.23
N ASN A 29 4.82 5.72 12.18
CA ASN A 29 4.02 5.35 11.03
C ASN A 29 4.91 4.72 9.96
N LEU A 30 4.42 3.67 9.33
CA LEU A 30 5.06 3.04 8.19
C LEU A 30 4.14 3.14 6.99
N GLY A 31 4.68 3.51 5.86
CA GLY A 31 3.95 3.67 4.62
C GLY A 31 4.90 4.11 3.52
N GLU A 32 4.36 4.60 2.42
CA GLU A 32 5.13 5.09 1.28
C GLU A 32 5.31 6.61 1.35
N SER A 33 4.46 7.28 2.11
CA SER A 33 4.34 8.75 2.18
C SER A 33 4.01 9.37 0.80
N ASN A 34 3.23 8.64 0.03
CA ASN A 34 2.78 9.05 -1.30
C ASN A 34 1.36 8.53 -1.51
N THR A 35 0.53 9.31 -2.18
CA THR A 35 -0.88 8.96 -2.34
C THR A 35 -1.22 8.62 -3.78
N THR A 36 -2.19 7.71 -3.95
CA THR A 36 -2.73 7.31 -5.24
C THR A 36 -4.24 7.46 -5.19
N THR A 37 -4.83 8.00 -6.26
CA THR A 37 -6.29 8.12 -6.35
C THR A 37 -6.93 6.76 -6.59
N LEU A 38 -8.21 6.63 -6.21
CA LEU A 38 -8.97 5.42 -6.51
C LEU A 38 -9.03 5.16 -8.02
N SER A 39 -9.18 6.22 -8.82
CA SER A 39 -9.19 6.08 -10.28
C SER A 39 -7.89 5.50 -10.82
N ASP A 40 -6.76 5.94 -10.29
CA ASP A 40 -5.45 5.42 -10.71
C ASP A 40 -5.26 3.97 -10.26
N LEU A 41 -5.75 3.63 -9.06
CA LEU A 41 -5.72 2.24 -8.59
C LEU A 41 -6.50 1.32 -9.54
N VAL A 42 -7.73 1.70 -9.86
CA VAL A 42 -8.59 0.92 -10.77
C VAL A 42 -7.90 0.76 -12.14
N ARG A 43 -7.39 1.86 -12.69
CA ARG A 43 -6.70 1.83 -13.99
C ARG A 43 -5.48 0.91 -13.95
N SER A 44 -4.70 0.96 -12.89
CA SER A 44 -3.52 0.11 -12.75
C SER A 44 -3.89 -1.38 -12.71
N ILE A 45 -4.97 -1.71 -12.02
CA ILE A 45 -5.48 -3.08 -11.97
C ILE A 45 -5.98 -3.52 -13.36
N GLU A 46 -6.73 -2.66 -14.03
CA GLU A 46 -7.21 -2.94 -15.40
C GLU A 46 -6.06 -3.23 -16.36
N GLU A 47 -5.05 -2.39 -16.34
CA GLU A 47 -3.87 -2.55 -17.19
C GLU A 47 -3.10 -3.83 -16.85
N GLY A 48 -2.93 -4.13 -15.57
CA GLY A 48 -2.19 -5.31 -15.12
C GLY A 48 -2.90 -6.62 -15.46
N LEU A 49 -4.23 -6.65 -15.40
CA LEU A 49 -5.02 -7.83 -15.72
C LEU A 49 -5.44 -7.92 -17.18
N GLY A 50 -5.32 -6.83 -17.94
CA GLY A 50 -5.80 -6.76 -19.31
C GLY A 50 -7.33 -6.83 -19.42
N LYS A 51 -8.03 -6.33 -18.41
CA LYS A 51 -9.49 -6.37 -18.31
C LYS A 51 -10.05 -5.02 -17.93
N LYS A 52 -11.29 -4.74 -18.31
CA LYS A 52 -12.01 -3.54 -17.89
C LYS A 52 -12.85 -3.83 -16.66
N ALA A 53 -12.79 -2.94 -15.69
CA ALA A 53 -13.60 -3.03 -14.49
C ALA A 53 -15.06 -2.67 -14.80
N VAL A 54 -15.98 -3.39 -14.16
CA VAL A 54 -17.37 -2.99 -14.10
C VAL A 54 -17.54 -2.18 -12.83
N LEU A 55 -17.78 -0.88 -12.95
CA LEU A 55 -17.80 0.05 -11.83
C LEU A 55 -19.23 0.30 -11.37
N GLU A 56 -19.44 0.22 -10.06
CA GLU A 56 -20.65 0.67 -9.41
C GLU A 56 -20.26 1.80 -8.45
N ARG A 57 -20.70 3.03 -8.76
CA ARG A 57 -20.40 4.19 -7.93
C ARG A 57 -21.44 4.31 -6.84
N LEU A 58 -20.97 4.31 -5.61
CA LEU A 58 -21.80 4.47 -4.44
C LEU A 58 -21.52 5.83 -3.77
N PRO A 59 -22.48 6.37 -3.00
CA PRO A 59 -22.23 7.59 -2.23
C PRO A 59 -21.12 7.40 -1.23
N ASP A 60 -20.45 8.49 -0.86
CA ASP A 60 -19.42 8.47 0.18
C ASP A 60 -20.03 7.96 1.49
N GLN A 61 -19.28 7.10 2.17
CA GLN A 61 -19.70 6.59 3.46
C GLN A 61 -19.45 7.63 4.57
N PRO A 62 -20.36 7.74 5.55
CA PRO A 62 -20.15 8.63 6.69
C PRO A 62 -18.82 8.27 7.40
N GLY A 63 -18.04 9.29 7.70
CA GLY A 63 -16.75 9.11 8.38
C GLY A 63 -15.56 8.86 7.47
N ASP A 64 -15.78 8.64 6.17
CA ASP A 64 -14.65 8.55 5.22
C ASP A 64 -13.97 9.89 5.06
N VAL A 65 -12.64 9.86 5.03
CA VAL A 65 -11.82 11.04 4.76
C VAL A 65 -11.34 11.02 3.31
N PRO A 66 -11.22 12.21 2.66
CA PRO A 66 -10.84 12.25 1.24
C PRO A 66 -9.40 11.82 0.99
N THR A 67 -8.49 12.04 1.94
CA THR A 67 -7.09 11.72 1.77
C THR A 67 -6.50 11.20 3.08
N THR A 68 -5.77 10.10 3.00
CA THR A 68 -4.94 9.61 4.10
C THR A 68 -3.57 9.22 3.57
N TYR A 69 -2.52 9.53 4.33
CA TYR A 69 -1.19 9.05 4.03
C TYR A 69 -0.33 9.03 5.29
N ALA A 70 0.72 8.23 5.28
CA ALA A 70 1.63 8.14 6.41
C ALA A 70 2.73 9.20 6.29
N ASP A 71 2.95 9.94 7.37
CA ASP A 71 4.17 10.73 7.53
C ASP A 71 5.22 9.80 8.15
N ILE A 72 6.23 9.45 7.38
CA ILE A 72 7.25 8.47 7.77
C ILE A 72 8.54 9.11 8.26
N SER A 73 8.54 10.42 8.53
CA SER A 73 9.73 11.16 8.96
C SER A 73 10.35 10.55 10.23
N LYS A 74 9.53 10.22 11.21
CA LYS A 74 9.99 9.63 12.47
C LYS A 74 10.56 8.23 12.26
N ALA A 75 9.92 7.42 11.42
CA ALA A 75 10.41 6.08 11.10
C ALA A 75 11.77 6.15 10.39
N LYS A 76 11.96 7.10 9.48
CA LYS A 76 13.25 7.33 8.83
C LYS A 76 14.33 7.68 9.85
N ALA A 77 14.03 8.60 10.76
CA ALA A 77 14.99 9.06 11.75
C ALA A 77 15.35 7.98 12.77
N LEU A 78 14.37 7.24 13.28
CA LEU A 78 14.58 6.30 14.38
C LEU A 78 14.92 4.88 13.92
N LEU A 79 14.38 4.44 12.79
CA LEU A 79 14.52 3.06 12.31
C LEU A 79 15.34 2.94 11.04
N GLY A 80 15.73 4.04 10.42
CA GLY A 80 16.35 3.98 9.10
C GLY A 80 15.40 3.45 8.03
N TYR A 81 14.10 3.59 8.25
CA TYR A 81 13.08 3.12 7.32
C TYR A 81 13.18 3.85 5.99
N ALA A 82 13.25 3.10 4.90
CA ALA A 82 13.37 3.65 3.56
C ALA A 82 12.54 2.80 2.59
N PRO A 83 11.26 3.16 2.36
CA PRO A 83 10.43 2.41 1.41
C PRO A 83 11.01 2.55 0.00
N THR A 84 11.06 1.45 -0.74
CA THR A 84 11.71 1.38 -2.03
C THR A 84 10.78 0.99 -3.17
N THR A 85 9.53 0.68 -2.88
CA THR A 85 8.60 0.15 -3.86
C THR A 85 7.49 1.17 -4.14
N PRO A 86 7.61 2.00 -5.19
CA PRO A 86 6.54 2.91 -5.56
C PRO A 86 5.28 2.16 -5.97
N PHE A 87 4.13 2.83 -5.91
CA PHE A 87 2.83 2.20 -6.16
C PHE A 87 2.77 1.41 -7.47
N PRO A 88 3.22 1.93 -8.64
CA PRO A 88 3.14 1.17 -9.88
C PRO A 88 3.89 -0.16 -9.82
N VAL A 89 5.01 -0.20 -9.14
CA VAL A 89 5.79 -1.43 -8.97
C VAL A 89 5.09 -2.38 -8.00
N GLY A 90 4.60 -1.86 -6.89
CA GLY A 90 3.91 -2.65 -5.86
C GLY A 90 2.63 -3.30 -6.38
N ILE A 91 1.80 -2.54 -7.09
CA ILE A 91 0.56 -3.10 -7.65
C ILE A 91 0.86 -4.16 -8.71
N GLY A 92 1.93 -3.99 -9.49
CA GLY A 92 2.37 -5.00 -10.44
C GLY A 92 2.76 -6.30 -9.77
N LYS A 93 3.48 -6.21 -8.66
CA LYS A 93 3.85 -7.39 -7.84
C LYS A 93 2.63 -8.07 -7.26
N PHE A 94 1.68 -7.30 -6.75
CA PHE A 94 0.44 -7.82 -6.19
C PHE A 94 -0.37 -8.56 -7.25
N ILE A 95 -0.52 -7.99 -8.43
CA ILE A 95 -1.26 -8.61 -9.54
C ILE A 95 -0.59 -9.92 -9.96
N ARG A 96 0.74 -9.94 -10.04
CA ARG A 96 1.48 -11.16 -10.38
C ARG A 96 1.27 -12.26 -9.33
N TRP A 97 1.34 -11.88 -8.06
CA TRP A 97 1.02 -12.83 -6.99
C TRP A 97 -0.40 -13.36 -7.12
N TYR A 98 -1.36 -12.48 -7.39
CA TYR A 98 -2.75 -12.88 -7.56
C TYR A 98 -2.93 -13.88 -8.71
N GLN A 99 -2.29 -13.64 -9.83
CA GLN A 99 -2.37 -14.53 -10.99
C GLN A 99 -1.72 -15.88 -10.73
N ASP A 100 -0.60 -15.89 -10.01
CA ASP A 100 0.18 -17.12 -9.79
C ASP A 100 -0.33 -17.94 -8.61
N VAL A 101 -0.76 -17.30 -7.54
CA VAL A 101 -1.08 -17.95 -6.25
C VAL A 101 -2.49 -17.62 -5.78
N GLY A 102 -2.80 -16.34 -5.61
CA GLY A 102 -4.04 -15.89 -4.96
C GLY A 102 -5.28 -16.35 -5.68
N ARG A 103 -5.25 -16.38 -7.00
CA ARG A 103 -6.35 -16.82 -7.84
C ARG A 103 -6.73 -18.29 -7.57
N ALA A 104 -5.75 -19.14 -7.29
CA ALA A 104 -5.99 -20.54 -6.93
C ALA A 104 -6.75 -20.67 -5.62
N TRP A 105 -6.60 -19.69 -4.72
CA TRP A 105 -7.28 -19.67 -3.43
C TRP A 105 -8.72 -19.18 -3.51
N TRP A 106 -8.97 -18.11 -4.29
CA TRP A 106 -10.25 -17.42 -4.32
C TRP A 106 -10.99 -17.49 -5.65
N GLY A 107 -10.33 -17.85 -6.72
CA GLY A 107 -10.91 -17.88 -8.06
C GLY A 107 -11.67 -19.16 -8.38
N ARG A 108 -12.07 -19.92 -7.38
CA ARG A 108 -12.79 -21.20 -7.55
C ARG A 108 -14.27 -21.02 -7.78
#